data_4adf122c341bcd8b93b1f6206573108d
#
_entry.id   4adf122c341bcd8b93b1f6206573108d
#
_cell.length_a   1.000
_cell.length_b   1.000
_cell.length_c   1.000
_cell.angle_alpha   90.00
_cell.angle_beta   90.00
_cell.angle_gamma   90.00
#
_symmetry.space_group_name_H-M   'P 1'
#
loop_
_entity.id
_entity.type
_entity.pdbx_description
1 polymer ?
#
loop_
_entity_poly.entity_id
_entity_poly.type
_entity_poly.pdbx_seq_one_letter_code
_entity_poly.pdbx_strand_id
1 'polypeptide(L)'
;INANNGELERISQIFVAEGKERTAVDKLVAGDLGVTVKLKNGHSNNTLNTKGVNRKIEPMKFPESRLRKAVFVENTAETEKLFAALNKLKEEDPTLKVEIDHDTHEAILGGQGQLHLDLVKYRLEKDFGVKMEMKNPKISYRETITGKAEADYRHKKQSGGAGQFGEIHMRVENYYEGMPEPEGVNI
;
A
#
# COMPACT_ATOMS: atom_id res chain seq x y z
N ILE A 1 18.58 17.94 5.95
CA ILE A 1 18.56 16.46 6.01
C ILE A 1 17.19 16.04 6.50
N ASN A 2 16.57 15.10 5.84
CA ASN A 2 15.35 14.46 6.33
C ASN A 2 15.73 13.46 7.45
N ALA A 3 15.28 13.73 8.67
CA ALA A 3 15.63 12.90 9.83
C ALA A 3 14.95 11.50 9.82
N ASN A 4 13.99 11.28 8.92
CA ASN A 4 13.26 10.03 8.83
C ASN A 4 13.94 9.00 7.94
N ASN A 5 14.56 9.46 6.84
CA ASN A 5 15.23 8.60 5.86
C ASN A 5 16.72 8.92 5.64
N GLY A 6 17.25 9.98 6.26
CA GLY A 6 18.66 10.40 6.14
C GLY A 6 19.01 11.13 4.85
N GLU A 7 18.05 11.34 3.95
CA GLU A 7 18.30 11.94 2.64
C GLU A 7 18.44 13.47 2.69
N LEU A 8 19.19 13.99 1.72
CA LEU A 8 19.39 15.43 1.59
C LEU A 8 18.27 16.05 0.77
N GLU A 9 17.58 17.03 1.38
CA GLU A 9 16.63 17.89 0.68
C GLU A 9 17.24 19.27 0.40
N ARG A 10 17.09 19.73 -0.81
CA ARG A 10 17.48 21.09 -1.18
C ARG A 10 16.25 21.99 -1.23
N ILE A 11 16.10 22.85 -0.24
CA ILE A 11 15.09 23.87 -0.20
C ILE A 11 15.63 25.10 -0.94
N SER A 12 15.06 25.43 -2.08
CA SER A 12 15.52 26.55 -2.92
C SER A 12 14.91 27.88 -2.47
N GLN A 13 13.65 27.86 -2.05
CA GLN A 13 12.91 29.03 -1.63
C GLN A 13 11.81 28.64 -0.65
N ILE A 14 11.53 29.54 0.28
CA ILE A 14 10.44 29.44 1.24
C ILE A 14 9.45 30.57 1.05
N PHE A 15 8.19 30.32 1.29
CA PHE A 15 7.10 31.25 1.11
C PHE A 15 6.18 31.25 2.33
N VAL A 16 5.52 32.35 2.55
CA VAL A 16 4.29 32.42 3.33
C VAL A 16 3.13 32.43 2.36
N ALA A 17 2.11 31.61 2.62
CA ALA A 17 0.94 31.47 1.76
C ALA A 17 -0.28 32.11 2.42
N GLU A 18 -0.97 32.96 1.67
CA GLU A 18 -2.25 33.57 2.06
C GLU A 18 -3.28 33.22 0.97
N GLY A 19 -4.06 32.18 1.23
CA GLY A 19 -4.98 31.65 0.22
C GLY A 19 -4.23 31.16 -1.04
N LYS A 20 -4.43 31.81 -2.17
CA LYS A 20 -3.75 31.49 -3.44
C LYS A 20 -2.44 32.26 -3.64
N GLU A 21 -2.23 33.31 -2.89
CA GLU A 21 -1.03 34.13 -2.99
C GLU A 21 0.14 33.53 -2.20
N ARG A 22 1.37 33.72 -2.71
CA ARG A 22 2.58 33.23 -2.08
C ARG A 22 3.61 34.34 -2.08
N THR A 23 4.04 34.75 -0.91
CA THR A 23 5.08 35.77 -0.74
C THR A 23 6.39 35.09 -0.34
N ALA A 24 7.43 35.30 -1.10
CA ALA A 24 8.76 34.78 -0.79
C ALA A 24 9.34 35.46 0.45
N VAL A 25 9.93 34.64 1.34
CA VAL A 25 10.56 35.12 2.58
C VAL A 25 11.96 34.50 2.72
N ASP A 26 12.84 35.25 3.38
CA ASP A 26 14.23 34.78 3.57
C ASP A 26 14.35 33.79 4.72
N LYS A 27 13.46 33.87 5.70
CA LYS A 27 13.47 33.00 6.88
C LYS A 27 12.07 32.79 7.45
N LEU A 28 11.89 31.68 8.12
CA LEU A 28 10.79 31.40 9.03
C LEU A 28 11.34 31.26 10.45
N VAL A 29 10.61 31.73 11.44
CA VAL A 29 10.98 31.58 12.84
C VAL A 29 10.17 30.46 13.50
N ALA A 30 10.56 30.06 14.72
CA ALA A 30 9.85 29.03 15.45
C ALA A 30 8.37 29.43 15.68
N GLY A 31 7.46 28.56 15.29
CA GLY A 31 6.01 28.76 15.29
C GLY A 31 5.42 29.22 13.96
N ASP A 32 6.25 29.62 12.99
CA ASP A 32 5.76 30.01 11.67
C ASP A 32 5.34 28.79 10.83
N LEU A 33 4.37 29.05 9.94
CA LEU A 33 3.97 28.14 8.87
C LEU A 33 4.51 28.66 7.54
N GLY A 34 5.18 27.79 6.80
CA GLY A 34 5.74 28.14 5.50
C GLY A 34 5.47 27.08 4.45
N VAL A 35 5.64 27.48 3.21
CA VAL A 35 5.50 26.61 2.03
C VAL A 35 6.85 26.52 1.32
N THR A 36 7.22 25.33 0.94
CA THR A 36 8.32 25.08 0.03
C THR A 36 7.86 24.21 -1.14
N VAL A 37 8.61 24.22 -2.21
CA VAL A 37 8.27 23.48 -3.43
C VAL A 37 9.40 22.55 -3.84
N LYS A 38 9.06 21.50 -4.62
CA LYS A 38 10.03 20.57 -5.23
C LYS A 38 10.84 19.78 -4.19
N LEU A 39 10.26 19.41 -3.05
CA LEU A 39 10.85 18.37 -2.22
C LEU A 39 10.83 17.04 -3.00
N LYS A 40 11.92 16.30 -2.93
CA LYS A 40 12.07 15.01 -3.65
C LYS A 40 11.65 13.83 -2.78
N ASN A 41 12.08 13.85 -1.53
CA ASN A 41 11.97 12.72 -0.60
C ASN A 41 11.31 13.14 0.73
N GLY A 42 10.76 14.36 0.77
CA GLY A 42 10.03 14.88 1.93
C GLY A 42 8.56 14.52 1.84
N HIS A 43 8.03 13.82 2.85
CA HIS A 43 6.64 13.41 2.98
C HIS A 43 6.02 14.00 4.23
N SER A 44 4.69 13.94 4.33
CA SER A 44 3.96 14.29 5.56
C SER A 44 4.55 13.54 6.76
N ASN A 45 4.60 14.18 7.92
CA ASN A 45 5.24 13.67 9.15
C ASN A 45 6.78 13.55 9.12
N ASN A 46 7.45 14.04 8.09
CA ASN A 46 8.91 14.07 8.12
C ASN A 46 9.45 15.30 8.87
N THR A 47 10.56 15.13 9.54
CA THR A 47 11.33 16.19 10.18
C THR A 47 12.52 16.54 9.32
N LEU A 48 12.62 17.81 8.92
CA LEU A 48 13.79 18.31 8.17
C LEU A 48 14.71 19.08 9.11
N ASN A 49 15.98 18.70 9.12
CA ASN A 49 17.01 19.29 9.97
C ASN A 49 18.12 19.96 9.15
N THR A 50 18.81 20.92 9.73
CA THR A 50 20.10 21.36 9.22
C THR A 50 21.16 20.28 9.45
N LYS A 51 22.25 20.33 8.67
CA LYS A 51 23.35 19.38 8.81
C LYS A 51 23.94 19.44 10.22
N GLY A 52 24.10 18.27 10.85
CA GLY A 52 24.64 18.15 12.21
C GLY A 52 23.62 18.23 13.35
N VAL A 53 22.36 18.52 13.04
CA VAL A 53 21.26 18.44 14.01
C VAL A 53 20.57 17.09 13.84
N ASN A 54 20.46 16.33 14.91
CA ASN A 54 19.76 15.03 14.92
C ASN A 54 18.56 15.09 15.88
N ARG A 55 17.53 15.81 15.47
CA ARG A 55 16.26 15.89 16.22
C ARG A 55 15.17 15.32 15.32
N LYS A 56 14.26 14.56 15.93
CA LYS A 56 13.10 14.00 15.25
C LYS A 56 11.86 14.34 16.07
N ILE A 57 10.90 14.97 15.43
CA ILE A 57 9.60 15.27 16.03
C ILE A 57 8.75 14.01 15.94
N GLU A 58 8.02 13.71 17.01
CA GLU A 58 7.10 12.58 17.01
C GLU A 58 6.05 12.74 15.89
N PRO A 59 5.87 11.74 15.02
CA PRO A 59 4.91 11.85 13.93
C PRO A 59 3.48 11.88 14.45
N MET A 60 2.64 12.65 13.80
CA MET A 60 1.20 12.67 14.07
C MET A 60 0.61 11.29 13.75
N LYS A 61 -0.25 10.78 14.64
CA LYS A 61 -1.00 9.55 14.43
C LYS A 61 -2.30 9.88 13.72
N PHE A 62 -2.41 9.42 12.48
CA PHE A 62 -3.65 9.56 11.71
C PHE A 62 -4.61 8.40 12.00
N PRO A 63 -5.93 8.63 11.95
CA PRO A 63 -6.90 7.55 12.11
C PRO A 63 -6.78 6.55 10.97
N GLU A 64 -6.99 5.29 11.29
CA GLU A 64 -7.01 4.23 10.28
C GLU A 64 -8.27 4.29 9.42
N SER A 65 -8.15 3.83 8.17
CA SER A 65 -9.30 3.74 7.26
C SER A 65 -10.34 2.75 7.78
N ARG A 66 -11.61 3.19 7.82
CA ARG A 66 -12.73 2.38 8.31
C ARG A 66 -13.61 1.79 7.22
N LEU A 67 -13.55 2.35 6.03
CA LEU A 67 -14.27 1.87 4.85
C LEU A 67 -13.28 1.55 3.75
N ARG A 68 -13.41 0.35 3.16
CA ARG A 68 -12.59 -0.12 2.05
C ARG A 68 -13.48 -0.40 0.86
N LYS A 69 -13.06 0.03 -0.33
CA LYS A 69 -13.72 -0.25 -1.60
C LYS A 69 -12.69 -0.71 -2.63
N ALA A 70 -13.08 -1.68 -3.44
CA ALA A 70 -12.32 -2.02 -4.64
C ALA A 70 -12.60 -0.96 -5.72
N VAL A 71 -11.54 -0.50 -6.36
CA VAL A 71 -11.61 0.56 -7.37
C VAL A 71 -11.24 0.03 -8.75
N PHE A 72 -12.00 0.47 -9.75
CA PHE A 72 -11.87 0.03 -11.13
C PHE A 72 -11.91 1.23 -12.07
N VAL A 73 -11.25 1.11 -13.20
CA VAL A 73 -11.36 2.00 -14.35
C VAL A 73 -12.00 1.24 -15.51
N GLU A 74 -12.77 1.91 -16.34
CA GLU A 74 -13.39 1.29 -17.52
C GLU A 74 -12.32 0.84 -18.53
N ASN A 75 -11.29 1.65 -18.70
CA ASN A 75 -10.19 1.36 -19.62
C ASN A 75 -8.93 0.97 -18.83
N THR A 76 -8.46 -0.25 -19.04
CA THR A 76 -7.25 -0.76 -18.37
C THR A 76 -5.99 0.08 -18.65
N ALA A 77 -5.93 0.79 -19.78
CA ALA A 77 -4.84 1.73 -20.07
C ALA A 77 -4.80 2.93 -19.10
N GLU A 78 -5.90 3.22 -18.40
CA GLU A 78 -5.95 4.30 -17.40
C GLU A 78 -5.56 3.85 -16.00
N THR A 79 -5.28 2.58 -15.78
CA THR A 79 -4.91 2.03 -14.46
C THR A 79 -3.68 2.71 -13.88
N GLU A 80 -2.63 2.91 -14.66
CA GLU A 80 -1.42 3.61 -14.21
C GLU A 80 -1.71 5.05 -13.82
N LYS A 81 -2.56 5.73 -14.61
CA LYS A 81 -2.98 7.11 -14.36
C LYS A 81 -3.81 7.20 -13.08
N LEU A 82 -4.71 6.21 -12.83
CA LEU A 82 -5.46 6.11 -11.58
C LEU A 82 -4.52 6.00 -10.38
N PHE A 83 -3.57 5.05 -10.40
CA PHE A 83 -2.64 4.87 -9.29
C PHE A 83 -1.75 6.08 -9.06
N ALA A 84 -1.27 6.72 -10.12
CA ALA A 84 -0.48 7.96 -10.01
C ALA A 84 -1.29 9.09 -9.36
N ALA A 85 -2.57 9.23 -9.72
CA ALA A 85 -3.46 10.23 -9.13
C ALA A 85 -3.81 9.90 -7.66
N LEU A 86 -4.14 8.63 -7.36
CA LEU A 86 -4.41 8.18 -5.99
C LEU A 86 -3.21 8.37 -5.07
N ASN A 87 -1.98 8.10 -5.54
CA ASN A 87 -0.77 8.33 -4.76
C ASN A 87 -0.56 9.81 -4.45
N LYS A 88 -0.89 10.72 -5.38
CA LYS A 88 -0.84 12.16 -5.10
C LYS A 88 -1.86 12.56 -4.04
N LEU A 89 -3.09 12.05 -4.14
CA LEU A 89 -4.13 12.31 -3.13
C LEU A 89 -3.76 11.76 -1.75
N LYS A 90 -3.10 10.60 -1.70
CA LYS A 90 -2.58 10.01 -0.46
C LYS A 90 -1.47 10.86 0.19
N GLU A 91 -0.62 11.54 -0.60
CA GLU A 91 0.37 12.48 -0.05
C GLU A 91 -0.31 13.71 0.58
N GLU A 92 -1.44 14.16 0.02
CA GLU A 92 -2.22 15.26 0.57
C GLU A 92 -3.07 14.85 1.78
N ASP A 93 -3.55 13.61 1.79
CA ASP A 93 -4.38 13.05 2.86
C ASP A 93 -3.82 11.70 3.36
N PRO A 94 -3.02 11.71 4.42
CA PRO A 94 -2.44 10.51 5.01
C PRO A 94 -3.44 9.50 5.59
N THR A 95 -4.72 9.86 5.68
CA THR A 95 -5.79 8.94 6.13
C THR A 95 -6.30 8.04 5.01
N LEU A 96 -5.95 8.35 3.75
CA LEU A 96 -6.22 7.49 2.61
C LEU A 96 -5.23 6.32 2.57
N LYS A 97 -5.76 5.13 2.34
CA LYS A 97 -4.96 3.93 2.07
C LYS A 97 -5.21 3.47 0.64
N VAL A 98 -4.14 3.24 -0.09
CA VAL A 98 -4.18 2.67 -1.45
C VAL A 98 -3.29 1.44 -1.42
N GLU A 99 -3.86 0.28 -1.68
CA GLU A 99 -3.16 -0.99 -1.67
C GLU A 99 -3.68 -1.90 -2.79
N ILE A 100 -2.89 -2.89 -3.17
CA ILE A 100 -3.31 -3.96 -4.07
C ILE A 100 -3.48 -5.21 -3.22
N ASP A 101 -4.67 -5.78 -3.24
CA ASP A 101 -4.92 -7.07 -2.63
C ASP A 101 -4.28 -8.17 -3.49
N HIS A 102 -3.32 -8.89 -2.92
CA HIS A 102 -2.54 -9.89 -3.64
C HIS A 102 -3.34 -11.17 -3.93
N ASP A 103 -4.35 -11.48 -3.12
CA ASP A 103 -5.16 -12.68 -3.29
C ASP A 103 -6.24 -12.46 -4.38
N THR A 104 -6.87 -11.29 -4.38
CA THR A 104 -7.96 -10.96 -5.31
C THR A 104 -7.51 -10.15 -6.52
N HIS A 105 -6.27 -9.65 -6.51
CA HIS A 105 -5.71 -8.72 -7.51
C HIS A 105 -6.54 -7.44 -7.71
N GLU A 106 -7.27 -7.03 -6.66
CA GLU A 106 -8.06 -5.81 -6.69
C GLU A 106 -7.28 -4.64 -6.11
N ALA A 107 -7.44 -3.46 -6.72
CA ALA A 107 -6.98 -2.22 -6.15
C ALA A 107 -7.97 -1.77 -5.07
N ILE A 108 -7.50 -1.60 -3.85
CA ILE A 108 -8.32 -1.25 -2.69
C ILE A 108 -8.03 0.18 -2.27
N LEU A 109 -9.09 0.97 -2.18
CA LEU A 109 -9.06 2.32 -1.63
C LEU A 109 -9.73 2.32 -0.27
N GLY A 110 -8.99 2.72 0.75
CA GLY A 110 -9.45 2.86 2.12
C GLY A 110 -9.59 4.32 2.53
N GLY A 111 -10.67 4.64 3.24
CA GLY A 111 -10.94 5.99 3.75
C GLY A 111 -11.76 5.97 5.03
N GLN A 112 -12.06 7.16 5.56
CA GLN A 112 -12.76 7.30 6.84
C GLN A 112 -14.26 6.99 6.75
N GLY A 113 -14.84 7.03 5.56
CA GLY A 113 -16.26 6.75 5.32
C GLY A 113 -16.66 7.01 3.87
N GLN A 114 -17.95 6.82 3.57
CA GLN A 114 -18.47 6.93 2.20
C GLN A 114 -18.25 8.31 1.61
N LEU A 115 -18.59 9.38 2.35
CA LEU A 115 -18.42 10.76 1.89
C LEU A 115 -16.95 11.07 1.54
N HIS A 116 -16.01 10.54 2.35
CA HIS A 116 -14.59 10.72 2.08
C HIS A 116 -14.19 10.07 0.74
N LEU A 117 -14.62 8.85 0.50
CA LEU A 117 -14.34 8.16 -0.77
C LEU A 117 -15.03 8.81 -1.97
N ASP A 118 -16.24 9.33 -1.78
CA ASP A 118 -16.96 10.06 -2.82
C ASP A 118 -16.24 11.38 -3.17
N LEU A 119 -15.66 12.06 -2.19
CA LEU A 119 -14.81 13.23 -2.42
C LEU A 119 -13.55 12.89 -3.20
N VAL A 120 -12.90 11.77 -2.87
CA VAL A 120 -11.74 11.27 -3.63
C VAL A 120 -12.12 10.99 -5.08
N LYS A 121 -13.26 10.32 -5.30
CA LYS A 121 -13.79 10.05 -6.64
C LYS A 121 -14.03 11.35 -7.42
N TYR A 122 -14.68 12.32 -6.79
CA TYR A 122 -14.94 13.63 -7.40
C TYR A 122 -13.63 14.35 -7.78
N ARG A 123 -12.63 14.34 -6.89
CA ARG A 123 -11.33 14.95 -7.17
C ARG A 123 -10.57 14.24 -8.29
N LEU A 124 -10.62 12.91 -8.34
CA LEU A 124 -10.01 12.15 -9.43
C LEU A 124 -10.60 12.55 -10.79
N GLU A 125 -11.91 12.68 -10.87
CA GLU A 125 -12.56 13.09 -12.11
C GLU A 125 -12.25 14.56 -12.46
N LYS A 126 -12.36 15.47 -11.50
CA LYS A 126 -12.20 16.91 -11.73
C LYS A 126 -10.74 17.33 -11.95
N ASP A 127 -9.82 16.87 -11.11
CA ASP A 127 -8.45 17.36 -11.09
C ASP A 127 -7.51 16.52 -11.98
N PHE A 128 -7.82 15.24 -12.18
CA PHE A 128 -6.98 14.30 -12.94
C PHE A 128 -7.64 13.76 -14.20
N GLY A 129 -8.95 13.97 -14.39
CA GLY A 129 -9.71 13.46 -15.53
C GLY A 129 -9.76 11.94 -15.59
N VAL A 130 -9.78 11.28 -14.43
CA VAL A 130 -9.87 9.82 -14.29
C VAL A 130 -11.21 9.46 -13.69
N LYS A 131 -12.02 8.69 -14.43
CA LYS A 131 -13.27 8.13 -13.93
C LYS A 131 -13.01 6.78 -13.29
N MET A 132 -13.47 6.62 -12.07
CA MET A 132 -13.36 5.36 -11.35
C MET A 132 -14.71 4.88 -10.83
N GLU A 133 -14.89 3.58 -10.80
CA GLU A 133 -15.99 2.90 -10.13
C GLU A 133 -15.51 2.32 -8.81
N MET A 134 -16.39 2.29 -7.81
CA MET A 134 -16.16 1.69 -6.50
C MET A 134 -17.15 0.56 -6.28
N LYS A 135 -16.62 -0.62 -5.87
CA LYS A 135 -17.42 -1.81 -5.52
C LYS A 135 -16.99 -2.33 -4.14
N ASN A 136 -17.78 -3.21 -3.57
CA ASN A 136 -17.31 -3.91 -2.38
C ASN A 136 -16.16 -4.84 -2.76
N PRO A 137 -15.08 -4.87 -1.97
CA PRO A 137 -13.95 -5.76 -2.23
C PRO A 137 -14.42 -7.22 -2.20
N LYS A 138 -13.79 -8.06 -2.99
CA LYS A 138 -13.96 -9.51 -2.86
C LYS A 138 -13.35 -9.96 -1.54
N ILE A 139 -13.94 -10.99 -0.97
CA ILE A 139 -13.41 -11.65 0.22
C ILE A 139 -12.58 -12.84 -0.24
N SER A 140 -11.29 -12.84 0.08
CA SER A 140 -10.45 -14.01 -0.17
C SER A 140 -10.77 -15.08 0.87
N TYR A 141 -11.44 -16.13 0.44
CA TYR A 141 -11.67 -17.30 1.26
C TYR A 141 -10.46 -18.23 1.16
N ARG A 142 -10.01 -18.72 2.30
CA ARG A 142 -8.98 -19.75 2.36
C ARG A 142 -9.62 -21.03 2.87
N GLU A 143 -9.36 -22.11 2.17
CA GLU A 143 -9.78 -23.44 2.58
C GLU A 143 -8.79 -24.02 3.60
N THR A 144 -9.32 -24.82 4.52
CA THR A 144 -8.53 -25.59 5.46
C THR A 144 -9.11 -26.99 5.60
N ILE A 145 -8.29 -27.93 6.02
CA ILE A 145 -8.71 -29.28 6.31
C ILE A 145 -9.23 -29.37 7.73
N THR A 146 -10.23 -30.21 7.96
CA THR A 146 -10.85 -30.40 9.29
C THR A 146 -10.44 -31.72 9.96
N GLY A 147 -9.72 -32.58 9.27
CA GLY A 147 -9.32 -33.90 9.74
C GLY A 147 -7.92 -34.30 9.31
N LYS A 148 -7.49 -35.45 9.80
CA LYS A 148 -6.23 -36.09 9.36
C LYS A 148 -6.54 -37.15 8.32
N ALA A 149 -5.71 -37.26 7.31
CA ALA A 149 -5.77 -38.31 6.31
C ALA A 149 -4.36 -38.77 5.93
N GLU A 150 -4.22 -40.05 5.66
CA GLU A 150 -3.00 -40.68 5.15
C GLU A 150 -3.32 -41.35 3.83
N ALA A 151 -2.44 -41.22 2.87
CA ALA A 151 -2.56 -41.86 1.57
C ALA A 151 -1.19 -42.24 1.04
N ASP A 152 -1.15 -43.42 0.41
CA ASP A 152 0.01 -43.92 -0.27
C ASP A 152 -0.30 -44.01 -1.76
N TYR A 153 0.64 -43.58 -2.58
CA TYR A 153 0.51 -43.72 -4.01
C TYR A 153 1.83 -44.19 -4.60
N ARG A 154 1.73 -45.27 -5.41
CA ARG A 154 2.87 -45.86 -6.14
C ARG A 154 2.62 -45.76 -7.63
N HIS A 155 3.40 -44.94 -8.30
CA HIS A 155 3.40 -44.85 -9.75
C HIS A 155 4.45 -45.79 -10.32
N LYS A 156 4.00 -46.78 -11.10
CA LYS A 156 4.88 -47.66 -11.85
C LYS A 156 4.35 -47.79 -13.26
N LYS A 157 5.06 -47.22 -14.22
CA LYS A 157 4.69 -47.32 -15.64
C LYS A 157 5.91 -47.76 -16.45
N GLN A 158 5.78 -48.87 -17.17
CA GLN A 158 6.81 -49.39 -18.05
C GLN A 158 6.17 -49.75 -19.41
N SER A 159 6.48 -48.93 -20.41
CA SER A 159 5.97 -49.11 -21.78
C SER A 159 7.10 -49.21 -22.83
N GLY A 160 8.26 -49.77 -22.41
CA GLY A 160 9.48 -49.89 -23.22
C GLY A 160 10.56 -48.90 -22.79
N GLY A 161 11.82 -49.36 -22.68
CA GLY A 161 12.94 -48.53 -22.23
C GLY A 161 12.98 -48.31 -20.71
N ALA A 162 13.51 -47.16 -20.29
CA ALA A 162 13.57 -46.81 -18.89
C ALA A 162 12.16 -46.51 -18.35
N GLY A 163 11.70 -47.29 -17.34
CA GLY A 163 10.39 -47.15 -16.72
C GLY A 163 10.31 -45.90 -15.83
N GLN A 164 9.09 -45.44 -15.60
CA GLN A 164 8.78 -44.38 -14.62
C GLN A 164 8.41 -45.04 -13.30
N PHE A 165 9.05 -44.61 -12.22
CA PHE A 165 8.76 -45.06 -10.88
C PHE A 165 8.76 -43.88 -9.90
N GLY A 166 7.75 -43.82 -9.04
CA GLY A 166 7.68 -42.91 -7.93
C GLY A 166 6.74 -43.48 -6.86
N GLU A 167 7.09 -43.34 -5.63
CA GLU A 167 6.28 -43.77 -4.49
C GLU A 167 6.24 -42.65 -3.47
N ILE A 168 5.03 -42.30 -3.03
CA ILE A 168 4.78 -41.20 -2.11
C ILE A 168 3.91 -41.72 -0.97
N HIS A 169 4.35 -41.49 0.25
CA HIS A 169 3.56 -41.67 1.46
C HIS A 169 3.28 -40.27 2.01
N MET A 170 2.02 -39.89 2.10
CA MET A 170 1.63 -38.56 2.48
C MET A 170 0.64 -38.58 3.64
N ARG A 171 0.88 -37.76 4.62
CA ARG A 171 -0.04 -37.45 5.70
C ARG A 171 -0.42 -35.99 5.67
N VAL A 172 -1.71 -35.68 5.72
CA VAL A 172 -2.26 -34.34 5.72
C VAL A 172 -3.00 -34.13 7.03
N GLU A 173 -2.67 -33.09 7.76
CA GLU A 173 -3.30 -32.72 9.02
C GLU A 173 -3.32 -31.20 9.21
N ASN A 174 -4.19 -30.69 10.12
CA ASN A 174 -4.25 -29.28 10.41
C ASN A 174 -2.92 -28.78 10.97
N TYR A 175 -2.48 -27.62 10.49
CA TYR A 175 -1.35 -26.92 11.09
C TYR A 175 -1.71 -26.41 12.48
N TYR A 176 -0.78 -26.52 13.41
CA TYR A 176 -0.84 -25.90 14.74
C TYR A 176 0.50 -25.28 15.10
N GLU A 177 0.47 -24.20 15.85
CA GLU A 177 1.70 -23.48 16.27
C GLU A 177 2.59 -24.42 17.12
N GLY A 178 3.86 -24.52 16.74
CA GLY A 178 4.80 -25.46 17.38
C GLY A 178 4.82 -26.87 16.75
N MET A 179 4.14 -27.08 15.62
CA MET A 179 4.26 -28.31 14.86
C MET A 179 5.72 -28.55 14.46
N PRO A 180 6.28 -29.78 14.67
CA PRO A 180 7.65 -30.07 14.25
C PRO A 180 7.81 -29.95 12.72
N GLU A 181 8.99 -29.54 12.33
CA GLU A 181 9.33 -29.40 10.89
C GLU A 181 9.14 -30.74 10.09
N PRO A 182 8.80 -30.61 8.81
CA PRO A 182 8.77 -29.37 8.05
C PRO A 182 7.57 -28.49 8.41
N GLU A 183 7.87 -27.26 8.86
CA GLU A 183 6.84 -26.25 9.12
C GLU A 183 6.02 -26.02 7.86
N GLY A 184 4.81 -26.53 7.88
CA GLY A 184 3.83 -26.36 6.82
C GLY A 184 4.35 -26.76 5.43
N VAL A 185 3.68 -27.64 4.75
CA VAL A 185 3.94 -27.84 3.34
C VAL A 185 3.51 -26.58 2.61
N ASN A 186 4.48 -25.80 2.15
CA ASN A 186 4.22 -24.83 1.12
C ASN A 186 3.95 -25.59 -0.18
N ILE A 187 2.69 -25.78 -0.52
CA ILE A 187 2.26 -26.22 -1.85
C ILE A 187 2.05 -25.00 -2.70
#